data_51c8e4bb6587e3af1f3c8903d0d6020c
#
_entry.id   51c8e4bb6587e3af1f3c8903d0d6020c
#
_cell.length_a   1.000
_cell.length_b   1.000
_cell.length_c   1.000
_cell.angle_alpha   90.00
_cell.angle_beta   90.00
_cell.angle_gamma   90.00
#
_symmetry.space_group_name_H-M   'P 1'
#
loop_
_entity.id
_entity.type
_entity.pdbx_description
1 polymer ?
#
loop_
_entity_poly.entity_id
_entity_poly.type
_entity_poly.pdbx_seq_one_letter_code
_entity_poly.pdbx_strand_id
1 'polypeptide(L)'
;MRQFFIYSLCFLFLGLSAQESIVTFDDVFRSGQFYGKGVRGLRSMEDGLRYSQKTSKGIEAFNYQTGESLGLLVDNDDVVDQSGNPLRFSSYQWAKGEQQITFETDRKSIYRHSYLAKVWVYDLASKTSKLVNEQAVQNPQLSPDGQRIAYVQSNNVFITELATGEQTTVTTDGLNNAIINGAPDWVYEEEFSFHVGLAWSPNGQHLAYYRFDESEVASFSMDIYGQGNYPYPYTFKYPKAGDDNSQVMIKVYDRQTSQSTEVTTDLTYEYIPRMTWSPLNELIITTMNRHQDSLWLNAFAMEDDRWSSSLLLTETDAAYTGADHNLTFLADGRFLWTSERSGFNHLYLYSANGKRNKALTKGNYEVSSMYGVDAKRGHVYYQAGAVTPSQREVYRVRLGGGKAVKISNQPGWNSASFSSTFDRFILTHS
;
A
#
# COMPACT_ATOMS: atom_id res chain seq x y z
N MET A 1 60.41 -2.56 -71.40
CA MET A 1 59.94 -1.38 -70.69
C MET A 1 58.60 -1.81 -69.99
N ARG A 2 58.72 -2.09 -68.76
CA ARG A 2 57.53 -2.41 -67.90
C ARG A 2 57.37 -1.29 -66.85
N GLN A 3 56.32 -0.49 -66.95
CA GLN A 3 55.98 0.53 -65.98
C GLN A 3 55.33 -0.12 -64.79
N PHE A 4 55.88 0.08 -63.60
CA PHE A 4 55.27 -0.27 -62.33
C PHE A 4 54.40 0.92 -61.90
N PHE A 5 53.04 0.64 -61.74
CA PHE A 5 52.15 1.55 -61.08
C PHE A 5 52.16 1.24 -59.56
N ILE A 6 52.57 2.19 -58.75
CA ILE A 6 52.53 2.13 -57.31
C ILE A 6 51.22 2.79 -56.93
N TYR A 7 50.19 1.97 -56.39
CA TYR A 7 49.07 2.50 -55.77
C TYR A 7 49.39 2.85 -54.31
N SER A 8 49.40 4.15 -53.99
CA SER A 8 49.47 4.65 -52.60
C SER A 8 48.07 4.57 -51.97
N LEU A 9 47.90 3.64 -51.05
CA LEU A 9 46.66 3.47 -50.30
C LEU A 9 46.71 4.38 -49.07
N CYS A 10 46.11 5.58 -49.15
CA CYS A 10 45.90 6.44 -47.98
C CYS A 10 44.86 5.84 -47.07
N PHE A 11 45.29 5.26 -45.96
CA PHE A 11 44.41 4.94 -44.85
C PHE A 11 44.03 6.23 -44.13
N LEU A 12 42.84 6.72 -44.35
CA LEU A 12 42.20 7.72 -43.50
C LEU A 12 41.83 7.04 -42.18
N PHE A 13 42.60 7.22 -41.14
CA PHE A 13 42.21 6.98 -39.78
C PHE A 13 41.15 8.03 -39.39
N LEU A 14 39.89 7.73 -39.51
CA LEU A 14 38.83 8.42 -38.80
C LEU A 14 39.00 8.06 -37.32
N GLY A 15 39.67 8.92 -36.58
CA GLY A 15 39.67 8.87 -35.13
C GLY A 15 38.21 9.07 -34.63
N LEU A 16 37.55 7.98 -34.35
CA LEU A 16 36.32 8.00 -33.52
C LEU A 16 36.78 8.41 -32.11
N SER A 17 36.86 9.71 -31.86
CA SER A 17 36.89 10.21 -30.49
C SER A 17 35.56 9.83 -29.87
N ALA A 18 35.54 8.77 -29.09
CA ALA A 18 34.47 8.58 -28.13
C ALA A 18 34.55 9.80 -27.19
N GLN A 19 33.66 10.75 -27.39
CA GLN A 19 33.51 11.88 -26.51
C GLN A 19 32.93 11.30 -25.23
N GLU A 20 33.76 11.02 -24.24
CA GLU A 20 33.31 10.70 -22.88
C GLU A 20 32.48 11.91 -22.42
N SER A 21 31.18 11.80 -22.49
CA SER A 21 30.30 12.79 -21.88
C SER A 21 30.45 12.63 -20.37
N ILE A 22 31.20 13.56 -19.77
CA ILE A 22 31.29 13.63 -18.30
C ILE A 22 29.89 13.94 -17.78
N VAL A 23 29.34 13.01 -17.01
CA VAL A 23 28.07 13.23 -16.31
C VAL A 23 28.29 14.32 -15.26
N THR A 24 27.62 15.45 -15.41
CA THR A 24 27.74 16.59 -14.51
C THR A 24 26.72 16.51 -13.38
N PHE A 25 26.93 17.31 -12.33
CA PHE A 25 25.95 17.48 -11.26
C PHE A 25 24.59 17.96 -11.79
N ASP A 26 24.59 18.86 -12.77
CA ASP A 26 23.37 19.34 -13.41
C ASP A 26 22.65 18.24 -14.20
N ASP A 27 23.36 17.33 -14.85
CA ASP A 27 22.77 16.19 -15.56
C ASP A 27 22.03 15.26 -14.58
N VAL A 28 22.60 15.03 -13.41
CA VAL A 28 22.01 14.11 -12.40
C VAL A 28 20.83 14.75 -11.67
N PHE A 29 20.94 16.01 -11.26
CA PHE A 29 19.99 16.60 -10.29
C PHE A 29 19.07 17.68 -10.85
N ARG A 30 19.39 18.30 -12.02
CA ARG A 30 18.63 19.45 -12.52
C ARG A 30 18.09 19.29 -13.94
N SER A 31 18.83 18.66 -14.83
CA SER A 31 18.42 18.57 -16.25
C SER A 31 17.23 17.64 -16.50
N GLY A 32 16.97 16.71 -15.59
CA GLY A 32 15.98 15.65 -15.80
C GLY A 32 16.39 14.61 -16.85
N GLN A 33 17.61 14.66 -17.35
CA GLN A 33 18.13 13.78 -18.43
C GLN A 33 18.01 12.29 -18.05
N PHE A 34 18.21 11.96 -16.78
CA PHE A 34 18.15 10.59 -16.28
C PHE A 34 16.79 10.25 -15.64
N TYR A 35 15.80 11.13 -15.72
CA TYR A 35 14.48 10.81 -15.21
C TYR A 35 13.75 9.87 -16.15
N GLY A 36 13.33 8.71 -15.61
CA GLY A 36 12.51 7.76 -16.35
C GLY A 36 11.19 8.39 -16.80
N LYS A 37 10.80 8.13 -18.03
CA LYS A 37 9.45 8.48 -18.54
C LYS A 37 8.46 7.43 -18.04
N GLY A 38 7.33 7.87 -17.50
CA GLY A 38 6.31 6.95 -17.01
C GLY A 38 5.04 7.66 -16.57
N VAL A 39 3.98 6.91 -16.39
CA VAL A 39 2.71 7.41 -15.85
C VAL A 39 2.77 7.32 -14.33
N ARG A 40 2.87 8.46 -13.66
CA ARG A 40 2.97 8.55 -12.19
C ARG A 40 1.61 8.82 -11.57
N GLY A 41 1.32 8.17 -10.42
CA GLY A 41 0.07 8.39 -9.68
C GLY A 41 -1.19 7.91 -10.42
N LEU A 42 -1.03 6.95 -11.33
CA LEU A 42 -2.12 6.32 -12.06
C LEU A 42 -3.11 5.67 -11.08
N ARG A 43 -4.39 5.93 -11.29
CA ARG A 43 -5.50 5.25 -10.61
C ARG A 43 -6.44 4.66 -11.66
N SER A 44 -6.52 3.33 -11.71
CA SER A 44 -7.49 2.68 -12.59
C SER A 44 -8.91 3.07 -12.20
N MET A 45 -9.72 3.37 -13.19
CA MET A 45 -11.15 3.58 -12.98
C MET A 45 -11.90 2.24 -12.96
N GLU A 46 -13.10 2.23 -12.39
CA GLU A 46 -13.90 1.00 -12.19
C GLU A 46 -14.24 0.28 -13.50
N ASP A 47 -14.36 1.02 -14.61
CA ASP A 47 -14.63 0.44 -15.94
C ASP A 47 -13.46 -0.38 -16.51
N GLY A 48 -12.24 -0.23 -15.95
CA GLY A 48 -11.04 -0.90 -16.41
C GLY A 48 -10.55 -0.46 -17.80
N LEU A 49 -11.18 0.52 -18.43
CA LEU A 49 -10.84 1.07 -19.74
C LEU A 49 -10.10 2.41 -19.62
N ARG A 50 -10.34 3.12 -18.54
CA ARG A 50 -9.76 4.42 -18.24
C ARG A 50 -8.94 4.37 -16.96
N TYR A 51 -7.97 5.26 -16.89
CA TYR A 51 -7.30 5.61 -15.64
C TYR A 51 -7.36 7.11 -15.43
N SER A 52 -7.30 7.53 -14.19
CA SER A 52 -7.21 8.93 -13.82
C SER A 52 -5.83 9.25 -13.28
N GLN A 53 -5.39 10.48 -13.47
CA GLN A 53 -4.11 11.01 -13.01
C GLN A 53 -4.26 12.47 -12.59
N LYS A 54 -3.57 12.85 -11.50
CA LYS A 54 -3.45 14.26 -11.13
C LYS A 54 -2.46 14.95 -12.05
N THR A 55 -2.92 15.99 -12.74
CA THR A 55 -2.12 16.84 -13.61
C THR A 55 -2.02 18.26 -13.03
N SER A 56 -1.35 19.16 -13.73
CA SER A 56 -1.31 20.58 -13.35
C SER A 56 -2.67 21.28 -13.47
N LYS A 57 -3.59 20.74 -14.29
CA LYS A 57 -4.93 21.30 -14.49
C LYS A 57 -5.97 20.77 -13.50
N GLY A 58 -5.77 19.54 -13.04
CA GLY A 58 -6.76 18.87 -12.20
C GLY A 58 -6.59 17.35 -12.24
N ILE A 59 -7.69 16.62 -12.11
CA ILE A 59 -7.72 15.17 -12.31
C ILE A 59 -8.24 14.92 -13.73
N GLU A 60 -7.40 14.33 -14.57
CA GLU A 60 -7.73 13.96 -15.94
C GLU A 60 -7.94 12.46 -16.08
N ALA A 61 -8.89 12.08 -16.93
CA ALA A 61 -9.05 10.71 -17.39
C ALA A 61 -8.22 10.45 -18.65
N PHE A 62 -7.69 9.26 -18.75
CA PHE A 62 -6.91 8.80 -19.89
C PHE A 62 -7.40 7.43 -20.35
N ASN A 63 -7.31 7.17 -21.65
CA ASN A 63 -7.59 5.88 -22.23
C ASN A 63 -6.40 4.92 -22.04
N TYR A 64 -6.62 3.73 -21.47
CA TYR A 64 -5.55 2.75 -21.27
C TYR A 64 -4.92 2.25 -22.57
N GLN A 65 -5.69 2.17 -23.67
CA GLN A 65 -5.20 1.64 -24.92
C GLN A 65 -4.37 2.63 -25.72
N THR A 66 -4.77 3.92 -25.72
CA THR A 66 -4.11 4.95 -26.54
C THR A 66 -3.19 5.86 -25.72
N GLY A 67 -3.39 5.94 -24.40
CA GLY A 67 -2.72 6.90 -23.53
C GLY A 67 -3.20 8.33 -23.70
N GLU A 68 -4.22 8.58 -24.53
CA GLU A 68 -4.74 9.90 -24.81
C GLU A 68 -5.62 10.40 -23.67
N SER A 69 -5.58 11.71 -23.42
CA SER A 69 -6.47 12.38 -22.47
C SER A 69 -7.90 12.37 -23.00
N LEU A 70 -8.83 12.01 -22.13
CA LEU A 70 -10.27 12.05 -22.35
C LEU A 70 -10.91 13.31 -21.74
N GLY A 71 -10.09 14.20 -21.15
CA GLY A 71 -10.50 15.43 -20.53
C GLY A 71 -10.46 15.41 -19.00
N LEU A 72 -10.78 16.57 -18.43
CA LEU A 72 -10.83 16.79 -17.00
C LEU A 72 -12.06 16.10 -16.38
N LEU A 73 -11.85 15.37 -15.29
CA LEU A 73 -12.89 14.87 -14.39
C LEU A 73 -13.15 15.87 -13.26
N VAL A 74 -12.07 16.50 -12.78
CA VAL A 74 -12.10 17.52 -11.73
C VAL A 74 -11.13 18.61 -12.13
N ASP A 75 -11.62 19.84 -12.28
CA ASP A 75 -10.77 21.01 -12.49
C ASP A 75 -10.21 21.51 -11.16
N ASN A 76 -8.94 21.91 -11.11
CA ASN A 76 -8.36 22.51 -9.90
C ASN A 76 -9.09 23.77 -9.45
N ASP A 77 -9.64 24.54 -10.39
CA ASP A 77 -10.36 25.78 -10.11
C ASP A 77 -11.74 25.54 -9.49
N ASP A 78 -12.32 24.34 -9.68
CA ASP A 78 -13.57 23.93 -9.05
C ASP A 78 -13.37 23.43 -7.60
N VAL A 79 -12.12 23.08 -7.21
CA VAL A 79 -11.83 22.53 -5.88
C VAL A 79 -11.49 23.65 -4.91
N VAL A 80 -12.51 24.19 -4.27
CA VAL A 80 -12.42 25.33 -3.34
C VAL A 80 -13.01 24.99 -1.98
N ASP A 81 -12.57 25.70 -0.93
CA ASP A 81 -13.21 25.65 0.38
C ASP A 81 -14.56 26.42 0.39
N GLN A 82 -15.24 26.44 1.53
CA GLN A 82 -16.52 27.12 1.71
C GLN A 82 -16.44 28.67 1.52
N SER A 83 -15.24 29.23 1.59
CA SER A 83 -14.97 30.65 1.39
C SER A 83 -14.52 30.96 -0.04
N GLY A 84 -14.44 29.95 -0.92
CA GLY A 84 -14.00 30.09 -2.30
C GLY A 84 -12.48 30.08 -2.48
N ASN A 85 -11.70 29.73 -1.44
CA ASN A 85 -10.24 29.64 -1.57
C ASN A 85 -9.84 28.31 -2.22
N PRO A 86 -8.88 28.32 -3.18
CA PRO A 86 -8.43 27.10 -3.83
C PRO A 86 -7.79 26.10 -2.84
N LEU A 87 -8.23 24.84 -2.91
CA LEU A 87 -7.65 23.73 -2.15
C LEU A 87 -6.60 23.01 -3.01
N ARG A 88 -5.35 23.04 -2.57
CA ARG A 88 -4.24 22.39 -3.29
C ARG A 88 -3.95 21.03 -2.68
N PHE A 89 -3.99 20.00 -3.51
CA PHE A 89 -3.71 18.60 -3.13
C PHE A 89 -2.79 17.92 -4.15
N SER A 90 -2.00 16.97 -3.68
CA SER A 90 -1.07 16.19 -4.52
C SER A 90 -1.56 14.77 -4.80
N SER A 91 -2.47 14.26 -3.98
CA SER A 91 -3.00 12.90 -4.05
C SER A 91 -4.50 12.91 -3.73
N TYR A 92 -5.22 11.94 -4.25
CA TYR A 92 -6.67 11.78 -4.05
C TYR A 92 -7.02 10.28 -4.04
N GLN A 93 -8.20 9.94 -3.57
CA GLN A 93 -8.79 8.60 -3.67
C GLN A 93 -10.21 8.72 -4.20
N TRP A 94 -10.59 7.80 -5.09
CA TRP A 94 -11.97 7.66 -5.53
C TRP A 94 -12.81 6.95 -4.46
N ALA A 95 -13.99 7.47 -4.19
CA ALA A 95 -15.04 6.71 -3.56
C ALA A 95 -15.61 5.67 -4.55
N LYS A 96 -16.23 4.61 -4.03
CA LYS A 96 -16.94 3.64 -4.85
C LYS A 96 -17.99 4.32 -5.73
N GLY A 97 -18.07 3.94 -7.00
CA GLY A 97 -18.97 4.56 -7.98
C GLY A 97 -18.42 5.85 -8.57
N GLU A 98 -17.23 6.31 -8.18
CA GLU A 98 -16.47 7.42 -8.79
C GLU A 98 -17.24 8.76 -8.87
N GLN A 99 -18.16 8.99 -7.91
CA GLN A 99 -18.90 10.26 -7.82
C GLN A 99 -18.24 11.24 -6.84
N GLN A 100 -17.37 10.78 -6.00
CA GLN A 100 -16.67 11.58 -4.99
C GLN A 100 -15.21 11.20 -4.95
N ILE A 101 -14.37 12.16 -4.56
CA ILE A 101 -12.98 11.96 -4.20
C ILE A 101 -12.73 12.42 -2.77
N THR A 102 -11.83 11.73 -2.08
CA THR A 102 -11.19 12.23 -0.86
C THR A 102 -9.79 12.72 -1.20
N PHE A 103 -9.38 13.80 -0.59
CA PHE A 103 -8.02 14.34 -0.71
C PHE A 103 -7.61 15.06 0.58
N GLU A 104 -6.32 15.34 0.68
CA GLU A 104 -5.72 15.88 1.88
C GLU A 104 -4.94 17.17 1.58
N THR A 105 -5.02 18.10 2.53
CA THR A 105 -4.24 19.36 2.52
C THR A 105 -3.48 19.48 3.84
N ASP A 106 -2.57 20.45 3.92
CA ASP A 106 -1.87 20.85 5.15
C ASP A 106 -1.16 19.68 5.86
N ARG A 107 -0.54 18.80 5.08
CA ARG A 107 0.18 17.64 5.65
C ARG A 107 1.34 18.06 6.53
N LYS A 108 1.40 17.47 7.72
CA LYS A 108 2.49 17.60 8.69
C LYS A 108 2.96 16.22 9.10
N SER A 109 4.18 15.85 8.74
CA SER A 109 4.77 14.55 9.09
C SER A 109 4.86 14.37 10.62
N ILE A 110 4.62 13.13 11.05
CA ILE A 110 4.83 12.67 12.43
C ILE A 110 6.11 11.85 12.43
N TYR A 111 6.15 10.73 11.69
CA TYR A 111 7.31 9.89 11.48
C TYR A 111 7.60 9.75 9.97
N ARG A 112 8.16 8.63 9.54
CA ARG A 112 8.54 8.39 8.14
C ARG A 112 7.33 8.32 7.21
N HIS A 113 6.25 7.67 7.65
CA HIS A 113 5.06 7.40 6.84
C HIS A 113 3.82 8.10 7.37
N SER A 114 3.72 8.25 8.70
CA SER A 114 2.58 8.87 9.36
C SER A 114 2.62 10.40 9.30
N TYR A 115 1.45 10.99 9.20
CA TYR A 115 1.27 12.43 9.13
C TYR A 115 -0.12 12.84 9.61
N LEU A 116 -0.26 14.11 9.99
CA LEU A 116 -1.53 14.79 10.18
C LEU A 116 -1.90 15.53 8.90
N ALA A 117 -3.18 15.55 8.53
CA ALA A 117 -3.69 16.33 7.40
C ALA A 117 -5.14 16.78 7.63
N LYS A 118 -5.54 17.85 6.95
CA LYS A 118 -6.94 18.15 6.77
C LYS A 118 -7.51 17.31 5.65
N VAL A 119 -8.62 16.64 5.90
CA VAL A 119 -9.26 15.69 4.98
C VAL A 119 -10.51 16.31 4.39
N TRP A 120 -10.61 16.27 3.07
CA TRP A 120 -11.71 16.83 2.30
C TRP A 120 -12.40 15.74 1.48
N VAL A 121 -13.70 15.90 1.31
CA VAL A 121 -14.50 15.14 0.34
C VAL A 121 -15.02 16.13 -0.71
N TYR A 122 -14.74 15.87 -1.97
CA TYR A 122 -15.26 16.64 -3.10
C TYR A 122 -16.27 15.79 -3.86
N ASP A 123 -17.47 16.35 -4.04
CA ASP A 123 -18.55 15.73 -4.80
C ASP A 123 -18.56 16.31 -6.23
N LEU A 124 -18.49 15.41 -7.22
CA LEU A 124 -18.36 15.79 -8.63
C LEU A 124 -19.63 16.42 -9.20
N ALA A 125 -20.79 15.99 -8.73
CA ALA A 125 -22.07 16.47 -9.28
C ALA A 125 -22.40 17.88 -8.80
N SER A 126 -22.20 18.15 -7.51
CA SER A 126 -22.44 19.46 -6.92
C SER A 126 -21.24 20.41 -7.03
N LYS A 127 -20.05 19.90 -7.36
CA LYS A 127 -18.77 20.62 -7.36
C LYS A 127 -18.46 21.30 -6.01
N THR A 128 -18.76 20.63 -4.92
CA THR A 128 -18.54 21.15 -3.58
C THR A 128 -17.52 20.35 -2.80
N SER A 129 -16.68 21.05 -2.04
CA SER A 129 -15.74 20.45 -1.09
C SER A 129 -16.27 20.56 0.33
N LYS A 130 -16.21 19.45 1.10
CA LYS A 130 -16.59 19.42 2.50
C LYS A 130 -15.38 18.96 3.34
N LEU A 131 -15.05 19.75 4.35
CA LEU A 131 -14.03 19.39 5.34
C LEU A 131 -14.61 18.34 6.28
N VAL A 132 -13.87 17.23 6.48
CA VAL A 132 -14.30 16.12 7.35
C VAL A 132 -14.19 16.48 8.82
N ASN A 133 -13.13 17.20 9.18
CA ASN A 133 -12.86 17.65 10.56
C ASN A 133 -12.08 18.97 10.52
N GLU A 134 -12.43 19.90 11.39
CA GLU A 134 -11.73 21.20 11.50
C GLU A 134 -10.27 21.06 11.94
N GLN A 135 -9.97 20.04 12.72
CA GLN A 135 -8.60 19.70 13.08
C GLN A 135 -7.97 18.73 12.09
N ALA A 136 -6.65 18.76 11.98
CA ALA A 136 -5.92 17.78 11.21
C ALA A 136 -5.99 16.38 11.89
N VAL A 137 -6.16 15.35 11.07
CA VAL A 137 -6.37 13.96 11.49
C VAL A 137 -5.36 13.02 10.85
N GLN A 138 -5.22 11.80 11.36
CA GLN A 138 -4.41 10.73 10.79
C GLN A 138 -5.30 9.64 10.18
N ASN A 139 -4.75 8.91 9.22
CA ASN A 139 -5.26 7.64 8.73
C ASN A 139 -6.74 7.66 8.28
N PRO A 140 -7.17 8.62 7.46
CA PRO A 140 -8.54 8.66 6.99
C PRO A 140 -8.88 7.43 6.15
N GLN A 141 -9.94 6.70 6.51
CA GLN A 141 -10.41 5.50 5.83
C GLN A 141 -11.89 5.64 5.47
N LEU A 142 -12.17 5.74 4.17
CA LEU A 142 -13.53 5.78 3.67
C LEU A 142 -14.21 4.42 3.84
N SER A 143 -15.47 4.40 4.30
CA SER A 143 -16.25 3.17 4.37
C SER A 143 -16.55 2.59 2.98
N PRO A 144 -16.79 1.27 2.84
CA PRO A 144 -17.02 0.64 1.54
C PRO A 144 -18.22 1.19 0.77
N ASP A 145 -19.21 1.76 1.46
CA ASP A 145 -20.38 2.42 0.87
C ASP A 145 -20.13 3.90 0.51
N GLY A 146 -18.98 4.45 0.89
CA GLY A 146 -18.60 5.84 0.63
C GLY A 146 -19.35 6.87 1.49
N GLN A 147 -20.11 6.43 2.50
CA GLN A 147 -20.95 7.34 3.29
C GLN A 147 -20.26 7.87 4.55
N ARG A 148 -19.18 7.21 4.99
CA ARG A 148 -18.50 7.49 6.26
C ARG A 148 -17.01 7.53 6.07
N ILE A 149 -16.35 8.24 6.96
CA ILE A 149 -14.90 8.21 7.06
C ILE A 149 -14.47 7.99 8.51
N ALA A 150 -13.64 6.96 8.72
CA ALA A 150 -12.96 6.73 9.99
C ALA A 150 -11.59 7.38 9.97
N TYR A 151 -11.13 7.88 11.09
CA TYR A 151 -9.82 8.52 11.22
C TYR A 151 -9.35 8.53 12.68
N VAL A 152 -8.09 8.91 12.88
CA VAL A 152 -7.50 9.06 14.20
C VAL A 152 -7.25 10.53 14.50
N GLN A 153 -7.63 10.95 15.69
CA GLN A 153 -7.37 12.28 16.24
C GLN A 153 -6.96 12.16 17.70
N SER A 154 -5.80 12.72 18.05
CA SER A 154 -5.27 12.64 19.42
C SER A 154 -5.28 11.21 19.98
N ASN A 155 -4.77 10.24 19.21
CA ASN A 155 -4.70 8.81 19.53
C ASN A 155 -6.07 8.12 19.77
N ASN A 156 -7.17 8.76 19.38
CA ASN A 156 -8.51 8.20 19.44
C ASN A 156 -9.15 8.04 18.06
N VAL A 157 -9.97 7.01 17.90
CA VAL A 157 -10.68 6.68 16.67
C VAL A 157 -12.04 7.38 16.67
N PHE A 158 -12.34 7.99 15.52
CA PHE A 158 -13.61 8.65 15.24
C PHE A 158 -14.18 8.18 13.90
N ILE A 159 -15.49 8.28 13.75
CA ILE A 159 -16.22 8.06 12.49
C ILE A 159 -17.09 9.30 12.24
N THR A 160 -16.99 9.87 11.03
CA THR A 160 -17.87 10.98 10.59
C THR A 160 -18.78 10.51 9.47
N GLU A 161 -20.10 10.74 9.62
CA GLU A 161 -21.10 10.62 8.56
C GLU A 161 -20.92 11.76 7.56
N LEU A 162 -20.62 11.47 6.30
CA LEU A 162 -20.28 12.51 5.32
C LEU A 162 -21.48 13.37 4.92
N ALA A 163 -22.69 12.82 4.93
CA ALA A 163 -23.90 13.57 4.62
C ALA A 163 -24.21 14.65 5.68
N THR A 164 -24.23 14.25 6.96
CA THR A 164 -24.66 15.12 8.07
C THR A 164 -23.51 15.86 8.72
N GLY A 165 -22.30 15.27 8.70
CA GLY A 165 -21.15 15.74 9.48
C GLY A 165 -21.19 15.27 10.94
N GLU A 166 -22.13 14.40 11.30
CA GLU A 166 -22.23 13.82 12.65
C GLU A 166 -21.00 12.96 12.94
N GLN A 167 -20.41 13.17 14.10
CA GLN A 167 -19.21 12.47 14.55
C GLN A 167 -19.57 11.47 15.66
N THR A 168 -19.14 10.24 15.47
CA THR A 168 -19.17 9.19 16.49
C THR A 168 -17.76 9.01 17.08
N THR A 169 -17.65 9.05 18.41
CA THR A 169 -16.42 8.72 19.13
C THR A 169 -16.37 7.21 19.35
N VAL A 170 -15.36 6.53 18.80
CA VAL A 170 -15.15 5.08 18.94
C VAL A 170 -14.31 4.75 20.16
N THR A 171 -13.26 5.55 20.43
CA THR A 171 -12.38 5.38 21.61
C THR A 171 -12.19 6.69 22.34
N THR A 172 -11.89 6.61 23.66
CA THR A 172 -11.68 7.79 24.54
C THR A 172 -10.46 7.65 25.43
N ASP A 173 -9.72 6.54 25.32
CA ASP A 173 -8.59 6.22 26.18
C ASP A 173 -7.21 6.59 25.56
N GLY A 174 -7.21 7.20 24.37
CA GLY A 174 -6.01 7.63 23.69
C GLY A 174 -5.22 8.66 24.49
N LEU A 175 -3.93 8.39 24.71
CA LEU A 175 -3.05 9.21 25.52
C LEU A 175 -1.63 9.18 24.92
N ASN A 176 -1.04 10.36 24.74
CA ASN A 176 0.31 10.45 24.18
C ASN A 176 1.34 9.74 25.07
N ASN A 177 2.24 8.98 24.44
CA ASN A 177 3.26 8.13 25.09
C ASN A 177 2.65 7.07 26.05
N ALA A 178 1.42 6.65 25.80
CA ALA A 178 0.76 5.60 26.58
C ALA A 178 -0.17 4.76 25.70
N ILE A 179 -1.26 5.34 25.18
CA ILE A 179 -2.28 4.58 24.44
C ILE A 179 -2.48 5.17 23.05
N ILE A 180 -2.34 4.33 22.02
CA ILE A 180 -2.58 4.71 20.63
C ILE A 180 -3.67 3.81 20.06
N ASN A 181 -4.77 4.41 19.58
CA ASN A 181 -5.83 3.71 18.87
C ASN A 181 -5.83 4.08 17.39
N GLY A 182 -5.93 3.08 16.49
CA GLY A 182 -6.08 3.25 15.05
C GLY A 182 -4.83 3.69 14.29
N ALA A 183 -3.69 3.75 14.96
CA ALA A 183 -2.37 4.00 14.38
C ALA A 183 -1.34 3.09 15.05
N PRO A 184 -0.21 2.78 14.41
CA PRO A 184 0.89 2.06 15.05
C PRO A 184 1.71 2.97 15.97
N ASP A 185 2.50 2.35 16.83
CA ASP A 185 3.63 2.98 17.48
C ASP A 185 4.80 3.17 16.50
N TRP A 186 5.90 3.77 16.96
CA TRP A 186 7.07 4.01 16.12
C TRP A 186 7.71 2.72 15.58
N VAL A 187 7.78 1.66 16.40
CA VAL A 187 8.42 0.38 16.03
C VAL A 187 7.65 -0.28 14.88
N TYR A 188 6.34 -0.36 14.98
CA TYR A 188 5.51 -0.98 13.94
C TYR A 188 5.50 -0.16 12.64
N GLU A 189 5.57 1.17 12.73
CA GLU A 189 5.68 2.01 11.55
C GLU A 189 7.01 1.76 10.81
N GLU A 190 8.13 1.71 11.53
CA GLU A 190 9.46 1.49 10.93
C GLU A 190 9.69 0.06 10.50
N GLU A 191 9.40 -0.92 11.37
CA GLU A 191 9.81 -2.31 11.14
C GLU A 191 8.78 -3.10 10.33
N PHE A 192 7.49 -2.81 10.48
CA PHE A 192 6.44 -3.46 9.69
C PHE A 192 5.89 -2.58 8.56
N SER A 193 6.41 -1.37 8.39
CA SER A 193 6.14 -0.47 7.25
C SER A 193 4.65 -0.18 7.04
N PHE A 194 3.87 0.04 8.11
CA PHE A 194 2.50 0.51 8.02
C PHE A 194 2.22 1.65 8.98
N HIS A 195 1.29 2.54 8.63
CA HIS A 195 0.88 3.66 9.46
C HIS A 195 -0.65 3.72 9.66
N VAL A 196 -1.41 2.94 8.90
CA VAL A 196 -2.87 2.88 9.00
C VAL A 196 -3.28 1.69 9.86
N GLY A 197 -3.76 1.95 11.06
CA GLY A 197 -4.24 0.94 12.00
C GLY A 197 -5.76 0.76 12.00
N LEU A 198 -6.45 1.08 10.89
CA LEU A 198 -7.90 1.02 10.73
C LEU A 198 -8.27 0.17 9.52
N ALA A 199 -9.32 -0.66 9.64
CA ALA A 199 -9.84 -1.43 8.52
C ALA A 199 -11.37 -1.62 8.63
N TRP A 200 -12.10 -1.15 7.60
CA TRP A 200 -13.54 -1.43 7.47
C TRP A 200 -13.80 -2.85 6.99
N SER A 201 -14.81 -3.51 7.56
CA SER A 201 -15.33 -4.75 6.99
C SER A 201 -15.97 -4.49 5.61
N PRO A 202 -15.96 -5.45 4.66
CA PRO A 202 -16.52 -5.26 3.31
C PRO A 202 -17.99 -4.82 3.31
N ASN A 203 -18.79 -5.22 4.31
CA ASN A 203 -20.18 -4.80 4.46
C ASN A 203 -20.34 -3.43 5.17
N GLY A 204 -19.25 -2.82 5.65
CA GLY A 204 -19.26 -1.54 6.36
C GLY A 204 -19.90 -1.58 7.76
N GLN A 205 -20.21 -2.77 8.29
CA GLN A 205 -20.80 -2.95 9.62
C GLN A 205 -19.77 -2.75 10.73
N HIS A 206 -18.55 -3.24 10.52
CA HIS A 206 -17.51 -3.26 11.53
C HIS A 206 -16.31 -2.41 11.12
N LEU A 207 -15.68 -1.79 12.12
CA LEU A 207 -14.38 -1.14 11.99
C LEU A 207 -13.37 -1.84 12.91
N ALA A 208 -12.42 -2.57 12.35
CA ALA A 208 -11.30 -3.12 13.11
C ALA A 208 -10.23 -2.05 13.31
N TYR A 209 -9.60 -2.02 14.47
CA TYR A 209 -8.54 -1.10 14.77
C TYR A 209 -7.50 -1.69 15.71
N TYR A 210 -6.26 -1.26 15.52
CA TYR A 210 -5.16 -1.53 16.45
C TYR A 210 -5.32 -0.69 17.71
N ARG A 211 -4.99 -1.27 18.86
CA ARG A 211 -4.74 -0.56 20.10
C ARG A 211 -3.36 -0.96 20.62
N PHE A 212 -2.49 0.04 20.76
CA PHE A 212 -1.16 -0.11 21.34
C PHE A 212 -1.17 0.45 22.76
N ASP A 213 -0.60 -0.30 23.68
CA ASP A 213 -0.28 0.19 25.02
C ASP A 213 1.25 0.26 25.13
N GLU A 214 1.79 1.46 25.00
CA GLU A 214 3.22 1.75 25.10
C GLU A 214 3.62 2.32 26.46
N SER A 215 2.74 2.22 27.48
CA SER A 215 2.97 2.82 28.80
C SER A 215 4.28 2.36 29.43
N GLU A 216 4.58 1.07 29.34
CA GLU A 216 5.78 0.45 29.90
C GLU A 216 6.99 0.49 28.96
N VAL A 217 6.83 0.92 27.71
CA VAL A 217 7.94 1.03 26.76
C VAL A 217 8.90 2.13 27.20
N ALA A 218 10.21 1.87 27.10
CA ALA A 218 11.24 2.82 27.46
C ALA A 218 11.17 4.09 26.60
N SER A 219 11.40 5.24 27.22
CA SER A 219 11.45 6.52 26.53
C SER A 219 12.86 6.85 26.08
N PHE A 220 12.98 7.37 24.87
CA PHE A 220 14.22 7.88 24.30
C PHE A 220 14.07 9.38 24.03
N SER A 221 15.12 10.14 24.36
CA SER A 221 15.17 11.59 24.12
C SER A 221 16.34 11.91 23.22
N MET A 222 16.08 12.70 22.17
CA MET A 222 17.12 13.24 21.30
C MET A 222 17.01 14.75 21.20
N ASP A 223 18.14 15.41 20.98
CA ASP A 223 18.20 16.85 20.76
C ASP A 223 17.91 17.19 19.31
N ILE A 224 16.88 18.00 19.08
CA ILE A 224 16.53 18.50 17.75
C ILE A 224 17.11 19.89 17.56
N TYR A 225 17.97 20.04 16.55
CA TYR A 225 18.57 21.31 16.14
C TYR A 225 17.67 21.99 15.12
N GLY A 226 16.91 22.99 15.56
CA GLY A 226 16.09 23.83 14.71
C GLY A 226 16.85 25.06 14.19
N GLN A 227 16.12 26.15 13.92
CA GLN A 227 16.72 27.45 13.51
C GLN A 227 17.25 28.28 14.68
N GLY A 228 17.02 27.87 15.93
CA GLY A 228 17.50 28.51 17.13
C GLY A 228 18.94 28.16 17.47
N ASN A 229 19.52 28.91 18.43
CA ASN A 229 20.91 28.67 18.88
C ASN A 229 21.05 27.45 19.80
N TYR A 230 19.94 26.96 20.35
CA TYR A 230 19.92 25.81 21.25
C TYR A 230 19.00 24.74 20.73
N PRO A 231 19.34 23.44 20.89
CA PRO A 231 18.43 22.35 20.58
C PRO A 231 17.29 22.28 21.59
N TYR A 232 16.22 21.61 21.25
CA TYR A 232 15.16 21.22 22.17
C TYR A 232 15.06 19.69 22.23
N PRO A 233 14.74 19.11 23.40
CA PRO A 233 14.59 17.68 23.54
C PRO A 233 13.30 17.21 22.85
N TYR A 234 13.39 16.15 22.05
CA TYR A 234 12.25 15.41 21.50
C TYR A 234 12.24 14.03 22.13
N THR A 235 11.22 13.74 22.92
CA THR A 235 11.09 12.48 23.68
C THR A 235 9.91 11.67 23.16
N PHE A 236 10.15 10.40 22.90
CA PHE A 236 9.15 9.46 22.42
C PHE A 236 9.46 8.04 22.92
N LYS A 237 8.49 7.12 22.79
CA LYS A 237 8.67 5.72 23.17
C LYS A 237 9.53 5.02 22.12
N TYR A 238 10.61 4.38 22.58
CA TYR A 238 11.58 3.72 21.72
C TYR A 238 12.26 2.57 22.46
N PRO A 239 11.84 1.32 22.27
CA PRO A 239 12.50 0.18 22.88
C PRO A 239 13.83 -0.09 22.16
N LYS A 240 14.89 -0.34 22.89
CA LYS A 240 16.13 -0.85 22.34
C LYS A 240 16.09 -2.36 22.22
N ALA A 241 17.08 -2.94 21.51
CA ALA A 241 17.17 -4.38 21.36
C ALA A 241 17.19 -5.08 22.73
N GLY A 242 16.24 -5.97 22.96
CA GLY A 242 16.07 -6.69 24.21
C GLY A 242 15.06 -6.08 25.19
N ASP A 243 14.64 -4.83 24.98
CA ASP A 243 13.60 -4.18 25.80
C ASP A 243 12.20 -4.71 25.45
N ASP A 244 11.23 -4.41 26.29
CA ASP A 244 9.83 -4.74 26.06
C ASP A 244 9.23 -3.85 24.98
N ASN A 245 8.40 -4.45 24.12
CA ASN A 245 7.61 -3.76 23.09
C ASN A 245 6.26 -3.30 23.68
N SER A 246 5.54 -2.48 22.90
CA SER A 246 4.14 -2.17 23.19
C SER A 246 3.30 -3.45 23.26
N GLN A 247 2.33 -3.47 24.16
CA GLN A 247 1.28 -4.48 24.14
C GLN A 247 0.27 -4.14 23.05
N VAL A 248 0.08 -5.05 22.10
CA VAL A 248 -0.74 -4.79 20.91
C VAL A 248 -1.95 -5.71 20.90
N MET A 249 -3.11 -5.13 20.66
CA MET A 249 -4.37 -5.85 20.50
C MET A 249 -5.18 -5.31 19.34
N ILE A 250 -6.08 -6.13 18.81
CA ILE A 250 -7.05 -5.73 17.80
C ILE A 250 -8.41 -5.65 18.46
N LYS A 251 -9.10 -4.54 18.22
CA LYS A 251 -10.49 -4.36 18.61
C LYS A 251 -11.38 -4.15 17.39
N VAL A 252 -12.62 -4.58 17.48
CA VAL A 252 -13.64 -4.42 16.45
C VAL A 252 -14.79 -3.62 17.00
N TYR A 253 -15.02 -2.46 16.44
CA TYR A 253 -16.19 -1.63 16.71
C TYR A 253 -17.35 -2.08 15.83
N ASP A 254 -18.48 -2.42 16.45
CA ASP A 254 -19.73 -2.69 15.78
C ASP A 254 -20.59 -1.43 15.77
N ARG A 255 -20.94 -0.98 14.57
CA ARG A 255 -21.75 0.23 14.39
C ARG A 255 -23.19 0.08 14.84
N GLN A 256 -23.75 -1.13 14.85
CA GLN A 256 -25.12 -1.36 15.25
C GLN A 256 -25.27 -1.28 16.78
N THR A 257 -24.34 -1.85 17.51
CA THR A 257 -24.35 -1.86 18.96
C THR A 257 -23.61 -0.69 19.60
N SER A 258 -22.78 0.01 18.81
CA SER A 258 -21.84 1.05 19.27
C SER A 258 -20.87 0.53 20.34
N GLN A 259 -20.49 -0.75 20.26
CA GLN A 259 -19.56 -1.38 21.20
C GLN A 259 -18.29 -1.84 20.49
N SER A 260 -17.17 -1.79 21.21
CA SER A 260 -15.91 -2.36 20.77
C SER A 260 -15.59 -3.63 21.53
N THR A 261 -15.29 -4.71 20.80
CA THR A 261 -14.89 -6.00 21.36
C THR A 261 -13.46 -6.32 20.97
N GLU A 262 -12.66 -6.82 21.89
CA GLU A 262 -11.34 -7.34 21.61
C GLU A 262 -11.45 -8.70 20.92
N VAL A 263 -10.60 -8.92 19.89
CA VAL A 263 -10.46 -10.22 19.24
C VAL A 263 -9.11 -10.82 19.60
N THR A 264 -9.15 -12.05 20.13
CA THR A 264 -7.98 -12.75 20.65
C THR A 264 -7.86 -14.13 20.03
N THR A 265 -6.65 -14.68 20.01
CA THR A 265 -6.34 -16.06 19.66
C THR A 265 -5.70 -16.77 20.86
N ASP A 266 -5.82 -18.08 20.92
CA ASP A 266 -5.16 -18.90 21.94
C ASP A 266 -3.66 -19.02 21.75
N LEU A 267 -3.10 -18.48 20.64
CA LEU A 267 -1.69 -18.53 20.33
C LEU A 267 -0.93 -17.47 21.12
N THR A 268 0.26 -17.84 21.60
CA THR A 268 1.19 -16.87 22.17
C THR A 268 1.96 -16.18 21.03
N TYR A 269 1.86 -14.87 20.95
CA TYR A 269 2.57 -14.04 19.95
C TYR A 269 3.18 -12.80 20.60
N GLU A 270 4.12 -12.20 19.93
CA GLU A 270 4.71 -10.90 20.28
C GLU A 270 4.17 -9.79 19.40
N TYR A 271 4.01 -10.06 18.09
CA TYR A 271 3.66 -9.06 17.11
C TYR A 271 2.36 -9.39 16.39
N ILE A 272 1.65 -8.33 15.98
CA ILE A 272 0.51 -8.37 15.04
C ILE A 272 0.88 -7.51 13.82
N PRO A 273 1.72 -8.01 12.89
CA PRO A 273 2.23 -7.18 11.80
C PRO A 273 1.19 -6.79 10.76
N ARG A 274 0.10 -7.53 10.58
CA ARG A 274 -0.94 -7.24 9.58
C ARG A 274 -2.34 -7.57 10.08
N MET A 275 -3.30 -6.76 9.62
CA MET A 275 -4.73 -6.93 9.82
C MET A 275 -5.46 -6.56 8.52
N THR A 276 -6.42 -7.37 8.10
CA THR A 276 -7.27 -7.10 6.94
C THR A 276 -8.61 -7.84 7.08
N TRP A 277 -9.53 -7.62 6.14
CA TRP A 277 -10.78 -8.35 6.05
C TRP A 277 -10.81 -9.26 4.83
N SER A 278 -11.36 -10.47 5.01
CA SER A 278 -11.72 -11.33 3.88
C SER A 278 -13.00 -10.81 3.20
N PRO A 279 -13.27 -11.13 1.93
CA PRO A 279 -14.51 -10.76 1.27
C PRO A 279 -15.75 -11.42 1.91
N LEU A 280 -15.55 -12.39 2.80
CA LEU A 280 -16.61 -13.08 3.56
C LEU A 280 -16.92 -12.38 4.90
N ASN A 281 -16.39 -11.19 5.15
CA ASN A 281 -16.47 -10.43 6.40
C ASN A 281 -15.80 -11.12 7.61
N GLU A 282 -14.79 -11.95 7.37
CA GLU A 282 -13.93 -12.46 8.43
C GLU A 282 -12.76 -11.50 8.64
N LEU A 283 -12.43 -11.19 9.87
CA LEU A 283 -11.25 -10.40 10.19
C LEU A 283 -10.02 -11.33 10.17
N ILE A 284 -9.03 -10.97 9.37
CA ILE A 284 -7.81 -11.75 9.20
C ILE A 284 -6.66 -11.03 9.91
N ILE A 285 -6.05 -11.72 10.85
CA ILE A 285 -4.96 -11.20 11.66
C ILE A 285 -3.74 -12.09 11.46
N THR A 286 -2.62 -11.46 11.11
CA THR A 286 -1.31 -12.10 11.11
C THR A 286 -0.65 -11.87 12.45
N THR A 287 -0.26 -12.94 13.14
CA THR A 287 0.52 -12.89 14.38
C THR A 287 1.88 -13.50 14.18
N MET A 288 2.87 -13.10 14.97
CA MET A 288 4.25 -13.52 14.83
C MET A 288 4.94 -13.59 16.20
N ASN A 289 5.84 -14.54 16.39
CA ASN A 289 6.65 -14.61 17.60
C ASN A 289 7.79 -13.59 17.59
N ARG A 290 8.41 -13.37 18.75
CA ARG A 290 9.51 -12.40 18.91
C ARG A 290 10.75 -12.74 18.08
N HIS A 291 11.06 -14.01 17.90
CA HIS A 291 12.20 -14.46 17.07
C HIS A 291 11.96 -14.28 15.56
N GLN A 292 10.72 -14.02 15.16
CA GLN A 292 10.31 -13.86 13.76
C GLN A 292 10.68 -15.08 12.90
N ASP A 293 10.61 -16.27 13.47
CA ASP A 293 10.76 -17.55 12.78
C ASP A 293 9.44 -18.30 12.61
N SER A 294 8.37 -17.79 13.23
CA SER A 294 7.04 -18.37 13.19
C SER A 294 5.96 -17.31 13.05
N LEU A 295 5.09 -17.48 12.05
CA LEU A 295 3.98 -16.60 11.74
C LEU A 295 2.69 -17.42 11.60
N TRP A 296 1.60 -16.88 12.09
CA TRP A 296 0.27 -17.50 12.01
C TRP A 296 -0.73 -16.55 11.37
N LEU A 297 -1.51 -17.06 10.44
CA LEU A 297 -2.63 -16.35 9.83
C LEU A 297 -3.92 -16.89 10.43
N ASN A 298 -4.66 -16.05 11.14
CA ASN A 298 -5.88 -16.39 11.82
C ASN A 298 -7.07 -15.66 11.20
N ALA A 299 -8.18 -16.37 10.99
CA ALA A 299 -9.46 -15.78 10.64
C ALA A 299 -10.38 -15.70 11.87
N PHE A 300 -11.06 -14.58 12.02
CA PHE A 300 -12.04 -14.34 13.07
C PHE A 300 -13.40 -14.10 12.43
N ALA A 301 -14.36 -14.95 12.74
CA ALA A 301 -15.73 -14.83 12.29
C ALA A 301 -16.65 -14.48 13.46
N MET A 302 -17.71 -13.71 13.19
CA MET A 302 -18.77 -13.44 14.17
C MET A 302 -19.80 -14.57 14.09
N GLU A 303 -19.95 -15.33 15.17
CA GLU A 303 -20.92 -16.41 15.32
C GLU A 303 -21.64 -16.23 16.65
N ASP A 304 -22.95 -16.19 16.63
CA ASP A 304 -23.79 -16.04 17.82
C ASP A 304 -23.34 -14.89 18.77
N ASP A 305 -23.09 -13.71 18.18
CA ASP A 305 -22.58 -12.50 18.84
C ASP A 305 -21.21 -12.64 19.53
N ARG A 306 -20.42 -13.61 19.10
CA ARG A 306 -19.05 -13.85 19.59
C ARG A 306 -18.07 -13.99 18.44
N TRP A 307 -16.87 -13.49 18.65
CA TRP A 307 -15.75 -13.72 17.74
C TRP A 307 -15.16 -15.11 17.99
N SER A 308 -15.17 -15.95 16.97
CA SER A 308 -14.49 -17.26 16.97
C SER A 308 -13.27 -17.19 16.08
N SER A 309 -12.16 -17.78 16.53
CA SER A 309 -10.91 -17.81 15.75
C SER A 309 -10.70 -19.16 15.08
N SER A 310 -10.11 -19.15 13.89
CA SER A 310 -9.63 -20.34 13.19
C SER A 310 -8.26 -20.07 12.56
N LEU A 311 -7.33 -21.01 12.73
CA LEU A 311 -6.00 -20.94 12.14
C LEU A 311 -6.08 -21.33 10.65
N LEU A 312 -5.72 -20.43 9.75
CA LEU A 312 -5.70 -20.67 8.31
C LEU A 312 -4.36 -21.29 7.84
N LEU A 313 -3.24 -20.77 8.33
CA LEU A 313 -1.92 -21.32 8.03
C LEU A 313 -0.89 -20.95 9.08
N THR A 314 0.19 -21.72 9.10
CA THR A 314 1.43 -21.41 9.81
C THR A 314 2.54 -21.32 8.78
N GLU A 315 3.37 -20.28 8.87
CA GLU A 315 4.61 -20.13 8.14
C GLU A 315 5.76 -20.19 9.13
N THR A 316 6.75 -21.01 8.87
CA THR A 316 7.93 -21.15 9.74
C THR A 316 9.18 -21.26 8.89
N ASP A 317 10.28 -20.71 9.40
CA ASP A 317 11.61 -20.86 8.84
C ASP A 317 12.61 -21.03 9.98
N ALA A 318 13.67 -21.79 9.76
CA ALA A 318 14.69 -22.03 10.79
C ALA A 318 15.52 -20.79 11.16
N ALA A 319 15.48 -19.76 10.31
CA ALA A 319 16.21 -18.50 10.49
C ALA A 319 15.28 -17.31 10.64
N TYR A 320 14.39 -17.09 9.67
CA TYR A 320 13.56 -15.88 9.64
C TYR A 320 12.37 -16.03 8.66
N THR A 321 11.19 -15.56 9.06
CA THR A 321 10.06 -15.37 8.16
C THR A 321 9.64 -13.90 8.15
N GLY A 322 9.45 -13.34 6.95
CA GLY A 322 8.96 -11.97 6.77
C GLY A 322 7.48 -11.83 7.13
N ALA A 323 7.03 -10.60 7.32
CA ALA A 323 5.61 -10.29 7.58
C ALA A 323 4.77 -10.14 6.31
N ASP A 324 5.40 -9.93 5.15
CA ASP A 324 4.73 -9.65 3.88
C ASP A 324 4.72 -10.87 2.97
N HIS A 325 3.53 -11.45 2.80
CA HIS A 325 3.32 -12.66 2.02
C HIS A 325 2.30 -12.48 0.88
N ASN A 326 2.09 -11.24 0.42
CA ASN A 326 1.16 -10.91 -0.68
C ASN A 326 -0.23 -11.56 -0.51
N LEU A 327 -0.77 -11.55 0.72
CA LEU A 327 -2.12 -12.08 1.00
C LEU A 327 -3.16 -11.41 0.11
N THR A 328 -3.86 -12.20 -0.69
CA THR A 328 -4.93 -11.70 -1.57
C THR A 328 -6.07 -12.69 -1.64
N PHE A 329 -7.24 -12.27 -1.20
CA PHE A 329 -8.44 -13.09 -1.22
C PHE A 329 -9.15 -13.07 -2.58
N LEU A 330 -9.72 -14.23 -2.94
CA LEU A 330 -10.70 -14.37 -3.99
C LEU A 330 -12.11 -14.20 -3.40
N ALA A 331 -13.10 -13.86 -4.22
CA ALA A 331 -14.48 -13.63 -3.76
C ALA A 331 -15.12 -14.83 -3.02
N ASP A 332 -14.63 -16.04 -3.27
CA ASP A 332 -15.08 -17.28 -2.62
C ASP A 332 -14.31 -17.64 -1.35
N GLY A 333 -13.49 -16.72 -0.85
CA GLY A 333 -12.71 -16.90 0.38
C GLY A 333 -11.38 -17.63 0.18
N ARG A 334 -11.12 -18.27 -0.96
CA ARG A 334 -9.77 -18.76 -1.28
C ARG A 334 -8.79 -17.62 -1.27
N PHE A 335 -7.51 -17.89 -1.01
CA PHE A 335 -6.51 -16.83 -0.97
C PHE A 335 -5.17 -17.26 -1.57
N LEU A 336 -4.46 -16.26 -2.04
CA LEU A 336 -3.06 -16.38 -2.47
C LEU A 336 -2.14 -15.97 -1.33
N TRP A 337 -1.02 -16.66 -1.27
CA TRP A 337 0.03 -16.45 -0.30
C TRP A 337 1.38 -16.66 -0.99
N THR A 338 2.38 -15.86 -0.63
CA THR A 338 3.76 -16.14 -1.06
C THR A 338 4.55 -16.77 0.08
N SER A 339 5.44 -17.70 -0.22
CA SER A 339 6.23 -18.41 0.76
C SER A 339 7.55 -18.87 0.18
N GLU A 340 8.59 -18.83 1.00
CA GLU A 340 9.95 -19.31 0.68
C GLU A 340 10.17 -20.80 1.04
N ARG A 341 9.13 -21.51 1.50
CA ARG A 341 9.19 -22.92 1.97
C ARG A 341 9.82 -23.90 0.99
N SER A 342 9.92 -23.54 -0.28
CA SER A 342 10.57 -24.34 -1.33
C SER A 342 11.97 -23.86 -1.71
N GLY A 343 12.57 -22.94 -0.95
CA GLY A 343 13.89 -22.36 -1.14
C GLY A 343 13.92 -21.04 -1.90
N PHE A 344 12.79 -20.66 -2.53
CA PHE A 344 12.57 -19.38 -3.21
C PHE A 344 11.15 -18.91 -2.96
N ASN A 345 10.92 -17.61 -3.01
CA ASN A 345 9.59 -17.04 -2.83
C ASN A 345 8.68 -17.41 -4.00
N HIS A 346 7.62 -18.16 -3.73
CA HIS A 346 6.66 -18.64 -4.72
C HIS A 346 5.22 -18.38 -4.32
N LEU A 347 4.32 -18.36 -5.32
CA LEU A 347 2.88 -18.20 -5.15
C LEU A 347 2.20 -19.53 -4.83
N TYR A 348 1.37 -19.53 -3.80
CA TYR A 348 0.52 -20.64 -3.38
C TYR A 348 -0.94 -20.20 -3.33
N LEU A 349 -1.84 -21.03 -3.83
CA LEU A 349 -3.29 -20.85 -3.69
C LEU A 349 -3.80 -21.76 -2.58
N TYR A 350 -4.48 -21.17 -1.61
CA TYR A 350 -5.11 -21.86 -0.49
C TYR A 350 -6.62 -21.95 -0.64
N SER A 351 -7.23 -23.01 -0.08
CA SER A 351 -8.67 -23.07 0.17
C SER A 351 -9.07 -22.04 1.24
N ALA A 352 -10.34 -21.63 1.28
CA ALA A 352 -10.84 -20.62 2.23
C ALA A 352 -10.53 -20.96 3.71
N ASN A 353 -10.54 -22.23 4.06
CA ASN A 353 -10.22 -22.71 5.42
C ASN A 353 -8.72 -23.04 5.63
N GLY A 354 -7.84 -22.66 4.71
CA GLY A 354 -6.40 -22.88 4.82
C GLY A 354 -5.92 -24.34 4.67
N LYS A 355 -6.80 -25.33 4.73
CA LYS A 355 -6.43 -26.75 4.86
C LYS A 355 -5.81 -27.36 3.60
N ARG A 356 -6.02 -26.78 2.43
CA ARG A 356 -5.46 -27.23 1.15
C ARG A 356 -4.73 -26.08 0.49
N ASN A 357 -3.55 -26.38 -0.04
CA ASN A 357 -2.81 -25.41 -0.83
C ASN A 357 -2.22 -26.07 -2.08
N LYS A 358 -1.87 -25.22 -3.06
CA LYS A 358 -1.25 -25.61 -4.30
C LYS A 358 -0.24 -24.57 -4.73
N ALA A 359 0.99 -24.98 -5.00
CA ALA A 359 1.98 -24.11 -5.62
C ALA A 359 1.56 -23.75 -7.04
N LEU A 360 1.47 -22.45 -7.33
CA LEU A 360 1.19 -21.93 -8.67
C LEU A 360 2.46 -21.68 -9.47
N THR A 361 3.55 -21.33 -8.77
CA THR A 361 4.87 -21.10 -9.37
C THR A 361 5.89 -22.03 -8.71
N LYS A 362 6.97 -22.32 -9.43
CA LYS A 362 8.08 -23.16 -8.93
C LYS A 362 9.33 -22.94 -9.78
N GLY A 363 10.49 -23.16 -9.24
CA GLY A 363 11.78 -23.03 -9.93
C GLY A 363 12.81 -22.34 -9.06
N ASN A 364 14.00 -22.13 -9.60
CA ASN A 364 15.10 -21.47 -8.90
C ASN A 364 15.08 -19.95 -9.19
N TYR A 365 14.02 -19.28 -8.78
CA TYR A 365 13.84 -17.84 -8.96
C TYR A 365 12.83 -17.29 -7.96
N GLU A 366 12.93 -16.00 -7.69
CA GLU A 366 12.03 -15.24 -6.82
C GLU A 366 10.81 -14.69 -7.56
N VAL A 367 9.63 -14.87 -7.00
CA VAL A 367 8.48 -14.00 -7.24
C VAL A 367 8.67 -12.75 -6.39
N SER A 368 8.96 -11.63 -7.04
CA SER A 368 9.29 -10.37 -6.35
C SER A 368 8.06 -9.51 -6.03
N SER A 369 6.95 -9.70 -6.77
CA SER A 369 5.72 -8.94 -6.55
C SER A 369 4.53 -9.69 -7.15
N MET A 370 3.36 -9.55 -6.54
CA MET A 370 2.08 -9.98 -7.10
C MET A 370 1.23 -8.76 -7.45
N TYR A 371 0.79 -8.66 -8.70
CA TYR A 371 -0.04 -7.54 -9.17
C TYR A 371 -1.53 -7.74 -8.90
N GLY A 372 -1.98 -9.00 -8.80
CA GLY A 372 -3.35 -9.34 -8.48
C GLY A 372 -3.93 -10.48 -9.32
N VAL A 373 -5.24 -10.62 -9.25
CA VAL A 373 -5.99 -11.73 -9.82
C VAL A 373 -7.07 -11.25 -10.79
N ASP A 374 -7.00 -11.72 -12.02
CA ASP A 374 -8.11 -11.69 -12.95
C ASP A 374 -9.03 -12.89 -12.65
N ALA A 375 -10.02 -12.65 -11.79
CA ALA A 375 -10.96 -13.71 -11.40
C ALA A 375 -11.82 -14.21 -12.58
N LYS A 376 -12.12 -13.34 -13.55
CA LYS A 376 -12.92 -13.67 -14.72
C LYS A 376 -12.23 -14.68 -15.64
N ARG A 377 -10.91 -14.51 -15.83
CA ARG A 377 -10.10 -15.41 -16.68
C ARG A 377 -9.35 -16.46 -15.88
N GLY A 378 -9.37 -16.37 -14.54
CA GLY A 378 -8.68 -17.29 -13.64
C GLY A 378 -7.15 -17.18 -13.75
N HIS A 379 -6.59 -15.98 -13.87
CA HIS A 379 -5.16 -15.73 -13.95
C HIS A 379 -4.64 -14.91 -12.75
N VAL A 380 -3.44 -15.24 -12.32
CA VAL A 380 -2.65 -14.44 -11.39
C VAL A 380 -1.53 -13.77 -12.17
N TYR A 381 -1.35 -12.47 -11.96
CA TYR A 381 -0.27 -11.67 -12.57
C TYR A 381 0.78 -11.35 -11.53
N TYR A 382 2.05 -11.54 -11.88
CA TYR A 382 3.15 -11.38 -10.95
C TYR A 382 4.45 -10.96 -11.66
N GLN A 383 5.42 -10.50 -10.89
CA GLN A 383 6.77 -10.20 -11.34
C GLN A 383 7.74 -11.24 -10.79
N ALA A 384 8.71 -11.65 -11.59
CA ALA A 384 9.72 -12.62 -11.17
C ALA A 384 11.05 -12.47 -11.93
N GLY A 385 12.14 -12.89 -11.29
CA GLY A 385 13.48 -12.99 -11.89
C GLY A 385 13.76 -14.34 -12.54
N ALA A 386 12.81 -14.90 -13.32
CA ALA A 386 12.91 -16.25 -13.84
C ALA A 386 13.86 -16.41 -15.03
N VAL A 387 14.24 -15.33 -15.73
CA VAL A 387 15.22 -15.36 -16.82
C VAL A 387 16.64 -15.26 -16.26
N THR A 388 16.89 -14.24 -15.46
CA THR A 388 18.16 -14.05 -14.71
C THR A 388 17.87 -13.35 -13.38
N PRO A 389 18.73 -13.50 -12.35
CA PRO A 389 18.55 -12.81 -11.07
C PRO A 389 18.59 -11.27 -11.16
N SER A 390 19.23 -10.71 -12.18
CA SER A 390 19.36 -9.26 -12.41
C SER A 390 18.21 -8.66 -13.21
N GLN A 391 17.30 -9.46 -13.73
CA GLN A 391 16.15 -9.00 -14.50
C GLN A 391 14.84 -9.28 -13.76
N ARG A 392 13.82 -8.53 -14.13
CA ARG A 392 12.45 -8.76 -13.67
C ARG A 392 11.52 -8.73 -14.87
N GLU A 393 10.72 -9.78 -15.01
CA GLU A 393 9.70 -9.87 -16.02
C GLU A 393 8.33 -10.01 -15.41
N VAL A 394 7.32 -9.61 -16.17
CA VAL A 394 5.91 -9.76 -15.81
C VAL A 394 5.37 -11.05 -16.40
N TYR A 395 4.75 -11.85 -15.56
CA TYR A 395 4.18 -13.15 -15.89
C TYR A 395 2.71 -13.22 -15.52
N ARG A 396 2.04 -14.20 -16.12
CA ARG A 396 0.75 -14.70 -15.64
C ARG A 396 0.78 -16.22 -15.50
N VAL A 397 0.04 -16.73 -14.54
CA VAL A 397 -0.22 -18.16 -14.32
C VAL A 397 -1.70 -18.39 -14.05
N ARG A 398 -2.24 -19.54 -14.42
CA ARG A 398 -3.64 -19.87 -14.10
C ARG A 398 -3.80 -20.20 -12.61
N LEU A 399 -4.94 -19.85 -12.02
CA LEU A 399 -5.33 -20.29 -10.66
C LEU A 399 -5.37 -21.82 -10.54
N GLY A 400 -5.71 -22.51 -11.65
CA GLY A 400 -5.60 -23.96 -11.74
C GLY A 400 -4.16 -24.49 -11.80
N GLY A 401 -3.14 -23.62 -11.84
CA GLY A 401 -1.74 -23.97 -12.07
C GLY A 401 -1.42 -24.22 -13.54
N GLY A 402 -0.22 -24.71 -13.81
CA GLY A 402 0.29 -24.98 -15.15
C GLY A 402 1.49 -24.11 -15.50
N LYS A 403 1.81 -24.02 -16.80
CA LYS A 403 2.96 -23.25 -17.29
C LYS A 403 2.68 -21.75 -17.18
N ALA A 404 3.57 -21.01 -16.55
CA ALA A 404 3.56 -19.55 -16.54
C ALA A 404 3.86 -19.00 -17.96
N VAL A 405 3.24 -17.88 -18.30
CA VAL A 405 3.44 -17.18 -19.55
C VAL A 405 4.04 -15.81 -19.26
N LYS A 406 5.23 -15.54 -19.82
CA LYS A 406 5.83 -14.20 -19.79
C LYS A 406 5.03 -13.27 -20.68
N ILE A 407 4.67 -12.08 -20.17
CA ILE A 407 3.91 -11.06 -20.91
C ILE A 407 4.72 -9.81 -21.21
N SER A 408 5.79 -9.53 -20.44
CA SER A 408 6.77 -8.49 -20.80
C SER A 408 7.63 -8.96 -21.97
N ASN A 409 7.96 -8.08 -22.90
CA ASN A 409 8.71 -8.38 -24.12
C ASN A 409 10.11 -7.75 -24.19
N GLN A 410 10.43 -6.84 -23.25
CA GLN A 410 11.73 -6.18 -23.17
C GLN A 410 12.65 -6.88 -22.15
N PRO A 411 13.96 -6.97 -22.41
CA PRO A 411 14.91 -7.37 -21.38
C PRO A 411 15.06 -6.26 -20.32
N GLY A 412 15.55 -6.60 -19.13
CA GLY A 412 15.81 -5.64 -18.05
C GLY A 412 14.77 -5.72 -16.92
N TRP A 413 14.50 -4.60 -16.28
CA TRP A 413 13.54 -4.54 -15.18
C TRP A 413 12.16 -4.10 -15.66
N ASN A 414 11.22 -5.02 -15.69
CA ASN A 414 9.86 -4.78 -16.13
C ASN A 414 8.90 -4.76 -14.93
N SER A 415 8.00 -3.79 -14.91
CA SER A 415 6.87 -3.71 -13.97
C SER A 415 5.59 -3.37 -14.71
N ALA A 416 4.43 -3.63 -14.11
CA ALA A 416 3.14 -3.37 -14.73
C ALA A 416 2.16 -2.72 -13.76
N SER A 417 1.34 -1.78 -14.27
CA SER A 417 0.19 -1.22 -13.60
C SER A 417 -1.07 -1.70 -14.32
N PHE A 418 -1.82 -2.59 -13.69
CA PHE A 418 -3.02 -3.20 -14.28
C PHE A 418 -4.26 -2.32 -14.08
N SER A 419 -5.19 -2.41 -15.01
CA SER A 419 -6.54 -1.90 -14.82
C SER A 419 -7.31 -2.72 -13.78
N SER A 420 -8.36 -2.12 -13.19
CA SER A 420 -9.22 -2.76 -12.19
C SER A 420 -9.82 -4.10 -12.65
N THR A 421 -10.03 -4.25 -13.94
CA THR A 421 -10.57 -5.48 -14.59
C THR A 421 -9.48 -6.42 -15.15
N PHE A 422 -8.20 -6.07 -15.02
CA PHE A 422 -7.07 -6.79 -15.61
C PHE A 422 -7.12 -6.96 -17.14
N ASP A 423 -7.96 -6.19 -17.84
CA ASP A 423 -8.05 -6.21 -19.30
C ASP A 423 -6.93 -5.43 -19.98
N ARG A 424 -6.35 -4.48 -19.26
CA ARG A 424 -5.31 -3.57 -19.72
C ARG A 424 -4.20 -3.45 -18.68
N PHE A 425 -3.03 -3.07 -19.14
CA PHE A 425 -1.92 -2.69 -18.25
C PHE A 425 -0.97 -1.73 -18.96
N ILE A 426 -0.28 -0.93 -18.17
CA ILE A 426 0.86 -0.12 -18.62
C ILE A 426 2.12 -0.84 -18.17
N LEU A 427 2.97 -1.21 -19.12
CA LEU A 427 4.27 -1.81 -18.86
C LEU A 427 5.32 -0.70 -18.77
N THR A 428 6.10 -0.74 -17.71
CA THR A 428 7.28 0.13 -17.53
C THR A 428 8.52 -0.76 -17.53
N HIS A 429 9.58 -0.32 -18.20
CA HIS A 429 10.84 -1.06 -18.21
C HIS A 429 12.05 -0.11 -18.14
N SER A 430 13.20 -0.63 -17.67
CA SER A 430 14.50 0.01 -17.61
C SER A 430 15.62 -1.02 -17.86
#